data_f03aa3086c8981056275453c1fd35263
#
_entry.id   f03aa3086c8981056275453c1fd35263
#
_cell.length_a   1.000
_cell.length_b   1.000
_cell.length_c   1.000
_cell.angle_alpha   90.00
_cell.angle_beta   90.00
_cell.angle_gamma   90.00
#
_symmetry.space_group_name_H-M   'P 1'
#
loop_
_entity.id
_entity.type
_entity.pdbx_description
1 polymer ?
#
loop_
_entity_poly.entity_id
_entity_poly.type
_entity_poly.pdbx_seq_one_letter_code
_entity_poly.pdbx_strand_id
1 'polypeptide(L)'
;MKFGCQSEVKQIKSLLLKHPKDAFISQQNIQSQWKELNYLASPDYAKAVEEYDSFVGYIKKSVSEIYYLPQNDKTGLDSIYVHDPVIITNKGAVLCNMGKEKRREEPQAVGEFLLELGFPILGRITGEGKLEGGDVVWVDERTVALGLGYRTNEEGIRQLKELTSEFVDEFIVVPLPHWKGPAEVLHLMSLISPIDHDLAVVYSRLMPVPFREWLQRRGLQLLDVPESEFETMGCNILAVSPRKCLMISGNPETKQMLEDKGVEVWEYKGEEISMKGAGGPTCLTRPLRREKE
;
A
#
# COMPACT_ATOMS: atom_id res chain seq x y z
N MET A 1 18.41 14.46 -3.01
CA MET A 1 17.07 14.90 -2.60
C MET A 1 16.70 14.20 -1.31
N LYS A 2 15.97 14.90 -0.42
CA LYS A 2 15.50 14.35 0.86
C LYS A 2 14.35 13.34 0.71
N PHE A 3 13.68 13.31 -0.45
CA PHE A 3 12.47 12.54 -0.74
C PHE A 3 12.51 11.92 -2.14
N GLY A 4 11.67 10.93 -2.40
CA GLY A 4 11.45 10.33 -3.72
C GLY A 4 11.27 8.82 -3.67
N CYS A 5 10.18 8.34 -4.26
CA CYS A 5 9.83 6.94 -4.26
C CYS A 5 9.05 6.59 -5.55
N GLN A 6 9.78 6.23 -6.61
CA GLN A 6 9.23 5.63 -7.83
C GLN A 6 9.79 4.21 -7.99
N SER A 7 9.62 3.40 -6.94
CA SER A 7 10.02 2.00 -6.89
C SER A 7 9.29 1.29 -5.77
N GLU A 8 8.93 0.03 -5.99
CA GLU A 8 8.38 -0.83 -4.94
C GLU A 8 9.44 -1.70 -4.27
N VAL A 9 10.65 -1.79 -4.84
CA VAL A 9 11.64 -2.81 -4.41
C VAL A 9 12.94 -2.24 -3.85
N LYS A 10 13.36 -1.01 -4.22
CA LYS A 10 14.60 -0.42 -3.70
C LYS A 10 14.57 -0.26 -2.17
N GLN A 11 15.74 -0.23 -1.54
CA GLN A 11 15.86 -0.05 -0.08
C GLN A 11 15.06 1.16 0.42
N ILE A 12 14.16 0.94 1.35
CA ILE A 12 13.43 2.03 2.03
C ILE A 12 14.40 2.80 2.94
N LYS A 13 14.47 4.11 2.76
CA LYS A 13 15.28 5.02 3.58
C LYS A 13 14.43 5.82 4.55
N SER A 14 13.25 6.25 4.13
CA SER A 14 12.30 6.90 5.03
C SER A 14 10.87 6.44 4.77
N LEU A 15 10.09 6.37 5.84
CA LEU A 15 8.76 5.75 5.84
C LEU A 15 7.79 6.59 6.68
N LEU A 16 6.57 6.77 6.18
CA LEU A 16 5.44 7.29 6.93
C LEU A 16 4.62 6.12 7.49
N LEU A 17 4.27 6.23 8.75
CA LEU A 17 3.44 5.31 9.52
C LEU A 17 2.35 6.08 10.25
N LYS A 18 1.30 5.40 10.73
CA LYS A 18 0.35 5.94 11.70
C LYS A 18 0.07 4.89 12.77
N HIS A 19 0.44 5.23 14.01
CA HIS A 19 0.31 4.30 15.12
C HIS A 19 -1.16 4.10 15.53
N PRO A 20 -1.58 2.92 15.99
CA PRO A 20 -2.95 2.69 16.52
C PRO A 20 -3.37 3.70 17.61
N LYS A 21 -2.42 4.22 18.38
CA LYS A 21 -2.70 5.29 19.38
C LYS A 21 -3.26 6.55 18.73
N ASP A 22 -2.86 6.85 17.48
CA ASP A 22 -3.30 8.02 16.72
C ASP A 22 -4.42 7.72 15.73
N ALA A 23 -4.58 6.46 15.30
CA ALA A 23 -5.62 6.03 14.36
C ALA A 23 -6.83 5.45 15.09
N PHE A 24 -6.62 4.52 16.01
CA PHE A 24 -7.69 3.84 16.76
C PHE A 24 -8.08 4.61 18.02
N ILE A 25 -7.13 5.31 18.64
CA ILE A 25 -7.31 6.20 19.80
C ILE A 25 -7.72 5.45 21.08
N SER A 26 -8.79 4.66 21.02
CA SER A 26 -9.33 3.90 22.15
C SER A 26 -10.24 2.77 21.69
N GLN A 27 -10.53 1.82 22.58
CA GLN A 27 -11.52 0.76 22.32
C GLN A 27 -12.92 1.31 22.05
N GLN A 28 -13.30 2.40 22.69
CA GLN A 28 -14.60 3.04 22.48
C GLN A 28 -14.70 3.63 21.06
N ASN A 29 -13.63 4.27 20.58
CA ASN A 29 -13.57 4.81 19.22
C ASN A 29 -13.64 3.69 18.18
N ILE A 30 -12.95 2.57 18.41
CA ILE A 30 -13.06 1.38 17.54
C ILE A 30 -14.52 0.91 17.47
N GLN A 31 -15.19 0.74 18.63
CA GLN A 31 -16.57 0.25 18.66
C GLN A 31 -17.56 1.14 17.91
N SER A 32 -17.31 2.44 17.85
CA SER A 32 -18.18 3.38 17.15
C SER A 32 -18.02 3.36 15.62
N GLN A 33 -16.92 2.83 15.07
CA GLN A 33 -16.57 3.00 13.66
C GLN A 33 -16.40 1.70 12.88
N TRP A 34 -15.94 0.61 13.49
CA TRP A 34 -15.47 -0.59 12.79
C TRP A 34 -16.48 -1.18 11.79
N LYS A 35 -17.78 -1.20 12.16
CA LYS A 35 -18.84 -1.74 11.27
C LYS A 35 -19.05 -0.87 10.03
N GLU A 36 -19.09 0.46 10.22
CA GLU A 36 -19.29 1.40 9.13
C GLU A 36 -18.10 1.47 8.17
N LEU A 37 -16.91 1.11 8.67
CA LEU A 37 -15.69 1.02 7.89
C LEU A 37 -15.47 -0.36 7.26
N ASN A 38 -16.43 -1.29 7.42
CA ASN A 38 -16.39 -2.66 6.88
C ASN A 38 -15.22 -3.50 7.42
N TYR A 39 -14.83 -3.30 8.68
CA TYR A 39 -13.90 -4.23 9.33
C TYR A 39 -14.56 -5.59 9.50
N LEU A 40 -13.83 -6.66 9.29
CA LEU A 40 -14.33 -8.04 9.44
C LEU A 40 -14.69 -8.37 10.88
N ALA A 41 -14.02 -7.76 11.85
CA ALA A 41 -14.31 -7.84 13.28
C ALA A 41 -13.79 -6.59 13.98
N SER A 42 -14.29 -6.32 15.20
CA SER A 42 -13.77 -5.22 16.03
C SER A 42 -12.34 -5.50 16.45
N PRO A 43 -11.35 -4.64 16.15
CA PRO A 43 -10.03 -4.74 16.75
C PRO A 43 -10.04 -4.60 18.28
N ASP A 44 -9.13 -5.30 18.94
CA ASP A 44 -8.79 -5.07 20.32
C ASP A 44 -7.69 -3.99 20.38
N TYR A 45 -7.97 -2.89 21.04
CA TYR A 45 -7.06 -1.74 21.07
C TYR A 45 -5.69 -2.06 21.67
N ALA A 46 -5.66 -2.79 22.81
CA ALA A 46 -4.40 -3.09 23.48
C ALA A 46 -3.52 -4.02 22.64
N LYS A 47 -4.13 -5.07 22.07
CA LYS A 47 -3.43 -5.99 21.18
C LYS A 47 -2.97 -5.31 19.88
N ALA A 48 -3.79 -4.40 19.33
CA ALA A 48 -3.39 -3.65 18.13
C ALA A 48 -2.15 -2.79 18.37
N VAL A 49 -2.03 -2.18 19.55
CA VAL A 49 -0.83 -1.44 19.97
C VAL A 49 0.39 -2.37 20.04
N GLU A 50 0.26 -3.53 20.69
CA GLU A 50 1.34 -4.51 20.83
C GLU A 50 1.79 -5.07 19.46
N GLU A 51 0.84 -5.44 18.60
CA GLU A 51 1.13 -5.93 17.23
C GLU A 51 1.85 -4.86 16.40
N TYR A 52 1.41 -3.61 16.50
CA TYR A 52 2.01 -2.51 15.76
C TYR A 52 3.42 -2.17 16.24
N ASP A 53 3.65 -2.20 17.55
CA ASP A 53 4.99 -2.01 18.11
C ASP A 53 5.96 -3.13 17.66
N SER A 54 5.48 -4.38 17.58
CA SER A 54 6.24 -5.50 17.00
C SER A 54 6.52 -5.30 15.51
N PHE A 55 5.51 -4.92 14.73
CA PHE A 55 5.64 -4.58 13.30
C PHE A 55 6.70 -3.48 13.08
N VAL A 56 6.63 -2.41 13.84
CA VAL A 56 7.61 -1.32 13.79
C VAL A 56 9.02 -1.81 14.18
N GLY A 57 9.12 -2.78 15.09
CA GLY A 57 10.37 -3.43 15.45
C GLY A 57 11.09 -4.07 14.26
N TYR A 58 10.36 -4.70 13.33
CA TYR A 58 10.93 -5.20 12.07
C TYR A 58 11.33 -4.06 11.14
N ILE A 59 10.47 -3.06 10.96
CA ILE A 59 10.78 -1.89 10.12
C ILE A 59 12.08 -1.21 10.55
N LYS A 60 12.29 -1.00 11.84
CA LYS A 60 13.49 -0.36 12.40
C LYS A 60 14.81 -1.10 12.12
N LYS A 61 14.76 -2.39 11.79
CA LYS A 61 15.97 -3.15 11.42
C LYS A 61 16.54 -2.71 10.06
N SER A 62 15.72 -2.11 9.19
CA SER A 62 16.08 -1.82 7.80
C SER A 62 15.84 -0.37 7.38
N VAL A 63 14.96 0.36 8.05
CA VAL A 63 14.57 1.72 7.68
C VAL A 63 15.19 2.72 8.65
N SER A 64 15.93 3.69 8.12
CA SER A 64 16.69 4.66 8.93
C SER A 64 15.85 5.81 9.50
N GLU A 65 14.80 6.22 8.79
CA GLU A 65 13.96 7.37 9.17
C GLU A 65 12.49 6.95 9.17
N ILE A 66 11.81 7.15 10.29
CA ILE A 66 10.37 6.84 10.43
C ILE A 66 9.67 8.10 10.91
N TYR A 67 8.63 8.50 10.19
CA TYR A 67 7.75 9.58 10.52
C TYR A 67 6.38 9.01 10.93
N TYR A 68 5.75 9.58 11.94
CA TYR A 68 4.44 9.17 12.42
C TYR A 68 3.42 10.25 12.14
N LEU A 69 2.39 9.92 11.35
CA LEU A 69 1.25 10.79 11.10
C LEU A 69 0.46 10.94 12.41
N PRO A 70 0.29 12.15 12.94
CA PRO A 70 -0.43 12.34 14.19
C PRO A 70 -1.93 12.07 14.07
N GLN A 71 -2.60 11.99 15.22
CA GLN A 71 -4.06 11.99 15.30
C GLN A 71 -4.64 13.20 14.54
N ASN A 72 -5.78 12.99 13.89
CA ASN A 72 -6.54 14.05 13.22
C ASN A 72 -8.03 13.75 13.40
N ASP A 73 -8.78 14.71 13.89
CA ASP A 73 -10.20 14.55 14.26
C ASP A 73 -11.13 14.31 13.05
N LYS A 74 -10.64 14.56 11.83
CA LYS A 74 -11.37 14.35 10.58
C LYS A 74 -11.14 12.95 9.98
N THR A 75 -10.22 12.16 10.55
CA THR A 75 -9.88 10.84 10.03
C THR A 75 -10.30 9.73 10.99
N GLY A 76 -10.75 8.60 10.44
CA GLY A 76 -11.20 7.44 11.21
C GLY A 76 -10.14 6.35 11.36
N LEU A 77 -10.59 5.14 11.75
CA LEU A 77 -9.73 3.97 11.97
C LEU A 77 -8.88 3.62 10.74
N ASP A 78 -9.45 3.74 9.53
CA ASP A 78 -8.76 3.43 8.27
C ASP A 78 -7.51 4.28 8.02
N SER A 79 -7.37 5.41 8.72
CA SER A 79 -6.19 6.26 8.60
C SER A 79 -4.88 5.58 9.05
N ILE A 80 -4.96 4.41 9.70
CA ILE A 80 -3.79 3.54 9.94
C ILE A 80 -3.16 3.07 8.61
N TYR A 81 -3.95 2.97 7.54
CA TYR A 81 -3.51 2.55 6.21
C TYR A 81 -3.02 3.75 5.39
N VAL A 82 -1.88 4.28 5.77
CA VAL A 82 -1.29 5.51 5.22
C VAL A 82 -0.83 5.41 3.77
N HIS A 83 -0.94 4.24 3.16
CA HIS A 83 -0.53 4.01 1.77
C HIS A 83 -1.45 4.71 0.77
N ASP A 84 -2.75 4.59 0.98
CA ASP A 84 -3.76 4.95 -0.01
C ASP A 84 -3.96 6.45 -0.24
N PRO A 85 -3.83 7.32 0.80
CA PRO A 85 -4.14 8.76 0.65
C PRO A 85 -3.18 9.54 -0.23
N VAL A 86 -1.98 9.01 -0.53
CA VAL A 86 -0.93 9.78 -1.22
C VAL A 86 -0.04 8.89 -2.08
N ILE A 87 0.36 9.42 -3.25
CA ILE A 87 1.36 8.80 -4.12
C ILE A 87 2.64 9.60 -4.02
N ILE A 88 3.77 8.92 -3.79
CA ILE A 88 5.07 9.55 -3.70
C ILE A 88 5.82 9.38 -5.02
N THR A 89 6.29 10.50 -5.58
CA THR A 89 7.13 10.53 -6.77
C THR A 89 8.50 11.15 -6.46
N ASN A 90 9.41 11.07 -7.41
CA ASN A 90 10.72 11.74 -7.31
C ASN A 90 10.62 13.29 -7.42
N LYS A 91 9.45 13.83 -7.76
CA LYS A 91 9.19 15.27 -7.91
C LYS A 91 8.34 15.86 -6.78
N GLY A 92 7.62 15.03 -6.04
CA GLY A 92 6.71 15.45 -4.97
C GLY A 92 5.59 14.45 -4.75
N ALA A 93 4.72 14.75 -3.82
CA ALA A 93 3.55 13.96 -3.50
C ALA A 93 2.33 14.35 -4.34
N VAL A 94 1.57 13.37 -4.81
CA VAL A 94 0.24 13.58 -5.38
C VAL A 94 -0.78 13.15 -4.34
N LEU A 95 -1.63 14.08 -3.90
CA LEU A 95 -2.70 13.78 -2.96
C LEU A 95 -3.85 13.11 -3.70
N CYS A 96 -4.27 11.97 -3.20
CA CYS A 96 -5.35 11.19 -3.78
C CYS A 96 -6.73 11.83 -3.55
N ASN A 97 -7.75 11.30 -4.20
CA ASN A 97 -9.15 11.52 -3.89
C ASN A 97 -9.79 10.16 -3.67
N MET A 98 -10.05 9.83 -2.40
CA MET A 98 -10.41 8.49 -1.98
C MET A 98 -11.74 8.02 -2.59
N GLY A 99 -11.75 6.79 -3.11
CA GLY A 99 -12.96 6.13 -3.57
C GLY A 99 -13.89 5.75 -2.41
N LYS A 100 -13.32 5.45 -1.24
CA LYS A 100 -14.08 5.18 0.01
C LYS A 100 -14.43 6.51 0.68
N GLU A 101 -15.73 6.86 0.68
CA GLU A 101 -16.28 8.14 1.20
C GLU A 101 -15.74 8.51 2.60
N LYS A 102 -15.72 7.55 3.52
CA LYS A 102 -15.28 7.73 4.91
C LYS A 102 -13.80 8.07 5.06
N ARG A 103 -13.00 7.96 3.97
CA ARG A 103 -11.56 8.23 3.94
C ARG A 103 -11.20 9.54 3.22
N ARG A 104 -12.18 10.32 2.77
CA ARG A 104 -11.95 11.51 1.92
C ARG A 104 -11.09 12.60 2.55
N GLU A 105 -11.08 12.68 3.88
CA GLU A 105 -10.27 13.68 4.60
C GLU A 105 -8.81 13.26 4.80
N GLU A 106 -8.50 11.98 4.60
CA GLU A 106 -7.15 11.45 4.85
C GLU A 106 -6.08 12.08 3.94
N PRO A 107 -6.31 12.29 2.62
CA PRO A 107 -5.32 12.93 1.75
C PRO A 107 -4.95 14.35 2.19
N GLN A 108 -5.92 15.12 2.71
CA GLN A 108 -5.65 16.45 3.23
C GLN A 108 -4.78 16.39 4.50
N ALA A 109 -5.10 15.50 5.45
CA ALA A 109 -4.34 15.34 6.68
C ALA A 109 -2.89 14.89 6.40
N VAL A 110 -2.70 13.94 5.47
CA VAL A 110 -1.36 13.50 5.05
C VAL A 110 -0.62 14.64 4.34
N GLY A 111 -1.30 15.38 3.45
CA GLY A 111 -0.69 16.48 2.71
C GLY A 111 -0.18 17.61 3.61
N GLU A 112 -0.95 18.00 4.62
CA GLU A 112 -0.56 18.99 5.63
C GLU A 112 0.71 18.54 6.38
N PHE A 113 0.74 17.29 6.83
CA PHE A 113 1.90 16.72 7.50
C PHE A 113 3.14 16.66 6.60
N LEU A 114 2.98 16.27 5.34
CA LEU A 114 4.08 16.23 4.38
C LEU A 114 4.66 17.64 4.11
N LEU A 115 3.81 18.66 4.04
CA LEU A 115 4.26 20.06 3.90
C LEU A 115 5.06 20.53 5.11
N GLU A 116 4.65 20.17 6.33
CA GLU A 116 5.41 20.46 7.57
C GLU A 116 6.81 19.80 7.54
N LEU A 117 6.93 18.61 6.94
CA LEU A 117 8.21 17.94 6.73
C LEU A 117 9.05 18.57 5.59
N GLY A 118 8.50 19.57 4.88
CA GLY A 118 9.12 20.19 3.72
C GLY A 118 9.06 19.32 2.45
N PHE A 119 8.07 18.41 2.38
CA PHE A 119 7.85 17.57 1.21
C PHE A 119 7.02 18.36 0.17
N PRO A 120 7.47 18.50 -1.09
CA PRO A 120 6.69 19.21 -2.08
C PRO A 120 5.41 18.44 -2.48
N ILE A 121 4.31 19.17 -2.60
CA ILE A 121 3.08 18.63 -3.18
C ILE A 121 3.09 18.94 -4.68
N LEU A 122 3.15 17.89 -5.50
CA LEU A 122 3.14 17.99 -6.97
C LEU A 122 1.74 18.37 -7.49
N GLY A 123 0.70 17.84 -6.85
CA GLY A 123 -0.69 18.09 -7.22
C GLY A 123 -1.66 17.24 -6.41
N ARG A 124 -2.93 17.29 -6.81
CA ARG A 124 -3.98 16.48 -6.20
C ARG A 124 -5.00 16.01 -7.24
N ILE A 125 -5.60 14.86 -6.98
CA ILE A 125 -6.74 14.36 -7.73
C ILE A 125 -8.00 15.06 -7.20
N THR A 126 -8.85 15.56 -8.07
CA THR A 126 -10.00 16.41 -7.70
C THR A 126 -11.26 16.06 -8.48
N GLY A 127 -12.38 16.67 -8.09
CA GLY A 127 -13.68 16.51 -8.77
C GLY A 127 -14.17 15.08 -8.77
N GLU A 128 -14.57 14.60 -9.94
CA GLU A 128 -15.06 13.23 -10.14
C GLU A 128 -13.93 12.18 -10.19
N GLY A 129 -12.67 12.61 -10.28
CA GLY A 129 -11.52 11.72 -10.27
C GLY A 129 -11.38 11.03 -8.92
N LYS A 130 -11.28 9.69 -8.93
CA LYS A 130 -11.01 8.85 -7.76
C LYS A 130 -9.68 8.13 -7.98
N LEU A 131 -8.85 8.11 -6.96
CA LEU A 131 -7.57 7.40 -6.97
C LEU A 131 -7.16 7.06 -5.55
N GLU A 132 -6.75 5.81 -5.34
CA GLU A 132 -6.17 5.32 -4.09
C GLU A 132 -4.77 4.75 -4.34
N GLY A 133 -3.83 4.96 -3.42
CA GLY A 133 -2.43 4.57 -3.59
C GLY A 133 -2.21 3.07 -3.77
N GLY A 134 -3.10 2.23 -3.25
CA GLY A 134 -3.07 0.77 -3.46
C GLY A 134 -3.30 0.34 -4.92
N ASP A 135 -3.82 1.23 -5.76
CA ASP A 135 -3.97 1.00 -7.20
C ASP A 135 -2.76 1.50 -8.03
N VAL A 136 -1.71 2.01 -7.39
CA VAL A 136 -0.53 2.58 -8.07
C VAL A 136 0.70 1.75 -7.75
N VAL A 137 1.21 1.00 -8.71
CA VAL A 137 2.38 0.12 -8.58
C VAL A 137 3.49 0.59 -9.49
N TRP A 138 4.61 1.03 -8.91
CA TRP A 138 5.82 1.37 -9.66
C TRP A 138 6.54 0.09 -10.08
N VAL A 139 6.50 -0.23 -11.37
CA VAL A 139 7.21 -1.38 -11.95
C VAL A 139 8.71 -1.06 -12.11
N ASP A 140 8.99 0.17 -12.51
CA ASP A 140 10.31 0.81 -12.48
C ASP A 140 10.13 2.33 -12.32
N GLU A 141 11.25 3.11 -12.35
CA GLU A 141 11.19 4.55 -12.10
C GLU A 141 10.38 5.35 -13.14
N ARG A 142 10.14 4.79 -14.32
CA ARG A 142 9.46 5.46 -15.43
C ARG A 142 8.22 4.71 -15.91
N THR A 143 7.90 3.57 -15.30
CA THR A 143 6.76 2.72 -15.64
C THR A 143 5.87 2.49 -14.43
N VAL A 144 4.58 2.81 -14.55
CA VAL A 144 3.59 2.63 -13.49
C VAL A 144 2.38 1.83 -13.99
N ALA A 145 1.98 0.83 -13.22
CA ALA A 145 0.73 0.11 -13.40
C ALA A 145 -0.35 0.74 -12.51
N LEU A 146 -1.55 0.93 -13.07
CA LEU A 146 -2.67 1.63 -12.46
C LEU A 146 -3.91 0.74 -12.47
N GLY A 147 -4.41 0.36 -11.28
CA GLY A 147 -5.65 -0.37 -11.15
C GLY A 147 -6.85 0.50 -11.53
N LEU A 148 -7.76 -0.04 -12.35
CA LEU A 148 -9.03 0.59 -12.70
C LEU A 148 -10.15 -0.25 -12.09
N GLY A 149 -10.86 0.31 -11.10
CA GLY A 149 -11.86 -0.43 -10.33
C GLY A 149 -12.80 0.48 -9.55
N TYR A 150 -13.33 -0.02 -8.47
CA TYR A 150 -14.26 0.74 -7.63
C TYR A 150 -13.60 1.89 -6.85
N ARG A 151 -12.30 1.77 -6.56
CA ARG A 151 -11.55 2.75 -5.77
C ARG A 151 -10.84 3.80 -6.63
N THR A 152 -10.51 3.44 -7.86
CA THR A 152 -9.82 4.28 -8.83
C THR A 152 -10.57 4.24 -10.15
N ASN A 153 -10.88 5.40 -10.71
CA ASN A 153 -11.62 5.54 -11.96
C ASN A 153 -10.76 6.15 -13.09
N GLU A 154 -11.29 6.15 -14.30
CA GLU A 154 -10.61 6.68 -15.49
C GLU A 154 -10.19 8.15 -15.33
N GLU A 155 -11.02 8.97 -14.70
CA GLU A 155 -10.74 10.39 -14.49
C GLU A 155 -9.57 10.59 -13.49
N GLY A 156 -9.52 9.81 -12.39
CA GLY A 156 -8.39 9.83 -11.47
C GLY A 156 -7.08 9.41 -12.14
N ILE A 157 -7.13 8.36 -12.97
CA ILE A 157 -5.99 7.89 -13.77
C ILE A 157 -5.55 8.98 -14.76
N ARG A 158 -6.47 9.64 -15.45
CA ARG A 158 -6.17 10.73 -16.39
C ARG A 158 -5.44 11.88 -15.70
N GLN A 159 -5.93 12.33 -14.55
CA GLN A 159 -5.30 13.40 -13.77
C GLN A 159 -3.90 13.00 -13.28
N LEU A 160 -3.71 11.76 -12.79
CA LEU A 160 -2.38 11.29 -12.40
C LEU A 160 -1.41 11.29 -13.59
N LYS A 161 -1.85 10.80 -14.75
CA LYS A 161 -1.04 10.84 -15.99
C LYS A 161 -0.61 12.26 -16.33
N GLU A 162 -1.50 13.24 -16.28
CA GLU A 162 -1.18 14.65 -16.54
C GLU A 162 -0.14 15.19 -15.56
N LEU A 163 -0.29 14.91 -14.27
CA LEU A 163 0.64 15.37 -13.24
C LEU A 163 2.04 14.74 -13.34
N THR A 164 2.15 13.57 -13.99
CA THR A 164 3.39 12.78 -13.98
C THR A 164 4.01 12.55 -15.37
N SER A 165 3.36 13.01 -16.44
CA SER A 165 3.77 12.79 -17.84
C SER A 165 5.18 13.28 -18.19
N GLU A 166 5.73 14.25 -17.47
CA GLU A 166 7.10 14.73 -17.73
C GLU A 166 8.20 13.73 -17.32
N PHE A 167 7.88 12.77 -16.44
CA PHE A 167 8.87 11.86 -15.86
C PHE A 167 8.41 10.39 -15.79
N VAL A 168 7.21 10.07 -16.27
CA VAL A 168 6.71 8.71 -16.45
C VAL A 168 6.48 8.47 -17.93
N ASP A 169 7.10 7.41 -18.47
CA ASP A 169 7.04 7.09 -19.90
C ASP A 169 5.90 6.12 -20.24
N GLU A 170 5.62 5.18 -19.33
CA GLU A 170 4.67 4.11 -19.58
C GLU A 170 3.62 3.99 -18.46
N PHE A 171 2.35 3.99 -18.84
CA PHE A 171 1.21 3.83 -17.95
C PHE A 171 0.39 2.61 -18.37
N ILE A 172 0.39 1.59 -17.54
CA ILE A 172 -0.37 0.35 -17.75
C ILE A 172 -1.66 0.40 -16.95
N VAL A 173 -2.79 0.57 -17.63
CA VAL A 173 -4.10 0.51 -16.96
C VAL A 173 -4.55 -0.93 -16.86
N VAL A 174 -4.83 -1.38 -15.64
CA VAL A 174 -5.19 -2.75 -15.30
C VAL A 174 -6.64 -2.79 -14.81
N PRO A 175 -7.61 -3.23 -15.63
CA PRO A 175 -8.99 -3.39 -15.19
C PRO A 175 -9.10 -4.44 -14.08
N LEU A 176 -9.60 -4.05 -12.92
CA LEU A 176 -9.78 -4.96 -11.79
C LEU A 176 -11.14 -5.65 -11.86
N PRO A 177 -11.24 -6.93 -11.45
CA PRO A 177 -12.49 -7.67 -11.48
C PRO A 177 -13.47 -7.20 -10.41
N HIS A 178 -14.75 -7.51 -10.59
CA HIS A 178 -15.82 -7.25 -9.60
C HIS A 178 -15.59 -7.97 -8.25
N TRP A 179 -15.03 -9.16 -8.29
CA TRP A 179 -14.78 -10.06 -7.16
C TRP A 179 -15.94 -10.12 -6.17
N LYS A 180 -15.84 -9.52 -4.97
CA LYS A 180 -16.89 -9.50 -3.93
C LYS A 180 -17.75 -8.22 -3.98
N GLY A 181 -17.51 -7.32 -4.95
CA GLY A 181 -18.31 -6.11 -5.17
C GLY A 181 -17.74 -4.82 -4.56
N PRO A 182 -18.51 -3.72 -4.65
CA PRO A 182 -17.98 -2.37 -4.35
C PRO A 182 -17.70 -2.11 -2.86
N ALA A 183 -18.25 -2.93 -1.95
CA ALA A 183 -18.00 -2.81 -0.51
C ALA A 183 -16.66 -3.43 -0.10
N GLU A 184 -16.12 -4.30 -0.94
CA GLU A 184 -14.84 -4.97 -0.69
C GLU A 184 -13.67 -4.12 -1.21
N VAL A 185 -12.53 -4.21 -0.53
CA VAL A 185 -11.32 -3.59 -1.02
C VAL A 185 -10.57 -4.57 -1.92
N LEU A 186 -10.44 -4.21 -3.20
CA LEU A 186 -9.56 -4.88 -4.14
C LEU A 186 -8.77 -3.80 -4.87
N HIS A 187 -7.53 -3.61 -4.48
CA HIS A 187 -6.58 -2.75 -5.16
C HIS A 187 -5.68 -3.58 -6.09
N LEU A 188 -4.96 -2.93 -7.00
CA LEU A 188 -3.95 -3.61 -7.79
C LEU A 188 -2.88 -4.28 -6.90
N MET A 189 -2.49 -3.64 -5.78
CA MET A 189 -1.58 -4.22 -4.79
C MET A 189 -2.16 -5.40 -4.00
N SER A 190 -3.45 -5.72 -4.16
CA SER A 190 -4.00 -7.00 -3.70
C SER A 190 -3.63 -8.17 -4.61
N LEU A 191 -3.25 -7.88 -5.86
CA LEU A 191 -2.96 -8.87 -6.90
C LEU A 191 -1.47 -8.98 -7.24
N ILE A 192 -0.65 -8.01 -6.83
CA ILE A 192 0.79 -7.98 -7.08
C ILE A 192 1.54 -7.25 -5.98
N SER A 193 2.61 -7.88 -5.50
CA SER A 193 3.63 -7.26 -4.65
C SER A 193 5.01 -7.48 -5.29
N PRO A 194 5.64 -6.46 -5.87
CA PRO A 194 7.02 -6.54 -6.33
C PRO A 194 7.97 -6.79 -5.14
N ILE A 195 8.89 -7.74 -5.31
CA ILE A 195 9.85 -8.16 -4.27
C ILE A 195 11.28 -7.77 -4.66
N ASP A 196 11.57 -7.82 -5.96
CA ASP A 196 12.83 -7.40 -6.57
C ASP A 196 12.58 -6.92 -8.00
N HIS A 197 13.59 -6.42 -8.68
CA HIS A 197 13.51 -5.98 -10.07
C HIS A 197 13.08 -7.08 -11.05
N ASP A 198 13.35 -8.36 -10.68
CA ASP A 198 13.06 -9.54 -11.49
C ASP A 198 12.02 -10.48 -10.85
N LEU A 199 11.45 -10.12 -9.69
CA LEU A 199 10.60 -11.01 -8.90
C LEU A 199 9.38 -10.28 -8.33
N ALA A 200 8.19 -10.86 -8.50
CA ALA A 200 6.97 -10.40 -7.86
C ALA A 200 6.14 -11.58 -7.34
N VAL A 201 5.46 -11.37 -6.22
CA VAL A 201 4.38 -12.25 -5.76
C VAL A 201 3.08 -11.77 -6.39
N VAL A 202 2.27 -12.70 -6.90
CA VAL A 202 1.04 -12.37 -7.62
C VAL A 202 -0.11 -13.30 -7.22
N TYR A 203 -1.35 -12.84 -7.41
CA TYR A 203 -2.52 -13.71 -7.39
C TYR A 203 -3.14 -13.76 -8.78
N SER A 204 -2.67 -14.69 -9.61
CA SER A 204 -3.02 -14.78 -11.04
C SER A 204 -4.49 -15.05 -11.30
N ARG A 205 -5.24 -15.66 -10.37
CA ARG A 205 -6.67 -15.98 -10.56
C ARG A 205 -7.57 -14.76 -10.78
N LEU A 206 -7.20 -13.62 -10.20
CA LEU A 206 -7.93 -12.34 -10.36
C LEU A 206 -7.19 -11.35 -11.26
N MET A 207 -6.00 -11.70 -11.74
CA MET A 207 -5.19 -10.82 -12.57
C MET A 207 -5.62 -10.90 -14.04
N PRO A 208 -5.81 -9.75 -14.73
CA PRO A 208 -6.08 -9.76 -16.16
C PRO A 208 -4.94 -10.39 -16.96
N VAL A 209 -5.27 -11.30 -17.89
CA VAL A 209 -4.29 -12.01 -18.72
C VAL A 209 -3.31 -11.06 -19.40
N PRO A 210 -3.73 -9.94 -20.05
CA PRO A 210 -2.79 -9.02 -20.70
C PRO A 210 -1.74 -8.42 -19.74
N PHE A 211 -2.13 -8.13 -18.49
CA PHE A 211 -1.20 -7.60 -17.49
C PHE A 211 -0.20 -8.66 -17.03
N ARG A 212 -0.66 -9.88 -16.76
CA ARG A 212 0.20 -11.01 -16.38
C ARG A 212 1.25 -11.31 -17.44
N GLU A 213 0.83 -11.39 -18.71
CA GLU A 213 1.75 -11.60 -19.84
C GLU A 213 2.71 -10.42 -20.03
N TRP A 214 2.26 -9.19 -19.80
CA TRP A 214 3.10 -8.00 -19.87
C TRP A 214 4.22 -8.05 -18.83
N LEU A 215 3.91 -8.42 -17.56
CA LEU A 215 4.91 -8.62 -16.52
C LEU A 215 5.95 -9.67 -16.90
N GLN A 216 5.50 -10.81 -17.46
CA GLN A 216 6.40 -11.88 -17.93
C GLN A 216 7.30 -11.42 -19.08
N ARG A 217 6.75 -10.68 -20.06
CA ARG A 217 7.56 -10.11 -21.16
C ARG A 217 8.60 -9.11 -20.68
N ARG A 218 8.38 -8.45 -19.56
CA ARG A 218 9.38 -7.59 -18.91
C ARG A 218 10.40 -8.36 -18.09
N GLY A 219 10.34 -9.69 -18.07
CA GLY A 219 11.32 -10.54 -17.40
C GLY A 219 11.04 -10.81 -15.91
N LEU A 220 9.87 -10.41 -15.38
CA LEU A 220 9.54 -10.70 -13.99
C LEU A 220 9.19 -12.19 -13.80
N GLN A 221 9.82 -12.81 -12.83
CA GLN A 221 9.39 -14.10 -12.29
C GLN A 221 8.19 -13.88 -11.38
N LEU A 222 7.10 -14.59 -11.63
CA LEU A 222 5.85 -14.45 -10.89
C LEU A 222 5.68 -15.66 -9.95
N LEU A 223 5.59 -15.40 -8.65
CA LEU A 223 5.24 -16.40 -7.63
C LEU A 223 3.75 -16.31 -7.35
N ASP A 224 3.02 -17.34 -7.72
CA ASP A 224 1.56 -17.38 -7.55
C ASP A 224 1.19 -17.77 -6.11
N VAL A 225 0.50 -16.88 -5.40
CA VAL A 225 -0.05 -17.15 -4.07
C VAL A 225 -1.08 -18.27 -4.15
N PRO A 226 -1.00 -19.30 -3.29
CA PRO A 226 -2.03 -20.33 -3.19
C PRO A 226 -3.41 -19.74 -2.85
N GLU A 227 -4.46 -20.38 -3.33
CA GLU A 227 -5.84 -19.92 -3.04
C GLU A 227 -6.14 -19.87 -1.53
N SER A 228 -5.57 -20.83 -0.77
CA SER A 228 -5.67 -20.91 0.68
C SER A 228 -5.05 -19.71 1.42
N GLU A 229 -4.10 -18.99 0.79
CA GLU A 229 -3.36 -17.90 1.40
C GLU A 229 -3.74 -16.51 0.85
N PHE A 230 -4.65 -16.42 -0.12
CA PHE A 230 -5.08 -15.13 -0.65
C PHE A 230 -5.91 -14.33 0.36
N GLU A 231 -6.90 -14.96 0.97
CA GLU A 231 -7.77 -14.33 2.00
C GLU A 231 -7.00 -13.98 3.29
N THR A 232 -5.86 -14.63 3.53
CA THR A 232 -4.94 -14.33 4.65
C THR A 232 -3.84 -13.34 4.26
N MET A 233 -4.03 -12.63 3.15
CA MET A 233 -3.13 -11.58 2.63
C MET A 233 -1.74 -12.06 2.21
N GLY A 234 -1.60 -13.31 1.76
CA GLY A 234 -0.35 -13.84 1.24
C GLY A 234 0.22 -13.04 0.07
N CYS A 235 -0.62 -12.28 -0.66
CA CYS A 235 -0.18 -11.41 -1.75
C CYS A 235 0.19 -9.99 -1.30
N ASN A 236 -0.12 -9.56 -0.07
CA ASN A 236 0.22 -8.22 0.42
C ASN A 236 1.55 -8.24 1.16
N ILE A 237 2.63 -7.94 0.45
CA ILE A 237 4.00 -8.06 0.96
C ILE A 237 4.75 -6.75 0.73
N LEU A 238 5.43 -6.25 1.77
CA LEU A 238 6.25 -5.05 1.69
C LEU A 238 7.72 -5.43 1.43
N ALA A 239 8.23 -5.14 0.25
CA ALA A 239 9.67 -5.19 0.02
C ALA A 239 10.34 -4.01 0.75
N VAL A 240 11.18 -4.30 1.74
CA VAL A 240 11.96 -3.28 2.48
C VAL A 240 13.28 -2.96 1.77
N SER A 241 13.79 -3.90 1.00
CA SER A 241 14.91 -3.78 0.05
C SER A 241 14.82 -4.93 -0.95
N PRO A 242 15.62 -4.94 -2.04
CA PRO A 242 15.68 -6.08 -2.95
C PRO A 242 15.92 -7.40 -2.19
N ARG A 243 15.12 -8.42 -2.50
CA ARG A 243 15.18 -9.76 -1.84
C ARG A 243 15.01 -9.74 -0.32
N LYS A 244 14.39 -8.70 0.24
CA LYS A 244 14.04 -8.65 1.66
C LYS A 244 12.66 -8.06 1.86
N CYS A 245 11.78 -8.81 2.52
CA CYS A 245 10.39 -8.39 2.67
C CYS A 245 9.81 -8.66 4.06
N LEU A 246 8.69 -7.99 4.32
CA LEU A 246 7.85 -8.17 5.50
C LEU A 246 6.46 -8.60 5.06
N MET A 247 5.93 -9.68 5.64
CA MET A 247 4.60 -10.19 5.37
C MET A 247 3.88 -10.56 6.68
N ILE A 248 2.57 -10.74 6.58
CA ILE A 248 1.77 -11.22 7.70
C ILE A 248 2.02 -12.71 7.91
N SER A 249 2.11 -13.14 9.17
CA SER A 249 2.26 -14.57 9.53
C SER A 249 1.00 -15.37 9.17
N GLY A 250 1.18 -16.67 8.92
CA GLY A 250 0.08 -17.57 8.57
C GLY A 250 -0.02 -17.88 7.08
N ASN A 251 0.99 -17.52 6.28
CA ASN A 251 1.09 -17.78 4.85
C ASN A 251 2.36 -18.61 4.54
N PRO A 252 2.45 -19.87 5.05
CA PRO A 252 3.69 -20.66 5.00
C PRO A 252 4.12 -21.07 3.59
N GLU A 253 3.18 -21.32 2.67
CA GLU A 253 3.52 -21.71 1.30
C GLU A 253 4.10 -20.53 0.52
N THR A 254 3.49 -19.34 0.63
CA THR A 254 4.02 -18.11 0.02
C THR A 254 5.40 -17.75 0.58
N LYS A 255 5.57 -17.88 1.90
CA LYS A 255 6.88 -17.70 2.54
C LYS A 255 7.93 -18.63 1.99
N GLN A 256 7.63 -19.95 1.92
CA GLN A 256 8.57 -20.94 1.40
C GLN A 256 8.98 -20.65 -0.05
N MET A 257 8.01 -20.28 -0.90
CA MET A 257 8.30 -19.92 -2.29
C MET A 257 9.26 -18.71 -2.40
N LEU A 258 9.12 -17.73 -1.51
CA LEU A 258 10.02 -16.57 -1.44
C LEU A 258 11.42 -16.98 -0.98
N GLU A 259 11.51 -17.76 0.09
CA GLU A 259 12.78 -18.27 0.64
C GLU A 259 13.54 -19.15 -0.38
N ASP A 260 12.84 -19.98 -1.16
CA ASP A 260 13.40 -20.76 -2.26
C ASP A 260 13.99 -19.91 -3.39
N LYS A 261 13.55 -18.64 -3.49
CA LYS A 261 14.10 -17.63 -4.41
C LYS A 261 15.20 -16.76 -3.76
N GLY A 262 15.65 -17.11 -2.57
CA GLY A 262 16.69 -16.37 -1.86
C GLY A 262 16.22 -15.05 -1.25
N VAL A 263 14.92 -14.93 -0.96
CA VAL A 263 14.35 -13.74 -0.29
C VAL A 263 14.44 -13.93 1.23
N GLU A 264 14.94 -12.93 1.94
CA GLU A 264 14.84 -12.87 3.39
C GLU A 264 13.44 -12.42 3.78
N VAL A 265 12.67 -13.28 4.44
CA VAL A 265 11.27 -13.03 4.80
C VAL A 265 11.16 -12.81 6.30
N TRP A 266 10.63 -11.64 6.66
CA TRP A 266 10.19 -11.34 8.02
C TRP A 266 8.68 -11.49 8.13
N GLU A 267 8.22 -12.01 9.27
CA GLU A 267 6.80 -12.14 9.55
C GLU A 267 6.41 -11.37 10.80
N TYR A 268 5.24 -10.72 10.74
CA TYR A 268 4.64 -10.11 11.90
C TYR A 268 3.23 -10.66 12.14
N LYS A 269 2.81 -10.65 13.38
CA LYS A 269 1.43 -10.96 13.76
C LYS A 269 0.56 -9.75 13.47
N GLY A 270 -0.47 -9.93 12.67
CA GLY A 270 -1.30 -8.82 12.20
C GLY A 270 -2.80 -9.10 12.30
N GLU A 271 -3.25 -9.78 13.36
CA GLU A 271 -4.67 -10.08 13.55
C GLU A 271 -5.48 -8.80 13.72
N GLU A 272 -5.00 -7.88 14.55
CA GLU A 272 -5.73 -6.68 14.92
C GLU A 272 -5.52 -5.51 13.95
N ILE A 273 -4.29 -5.34 13.45
CA ILE A 273 -3.92 -4.18 12.61
C ILE A 273 -4.05 -4.42 11.12
N SER A 274 -4.14 -5.70 10.71
CA SER A 274 -4.18 -6.08 9.29
C SER A 274 -5.42 -6.89 8.95
N MET A 275 -5.59 -8.10 9.50
CA MET A 275 -6.67 -9.01 9.11
C MET A 275 -8.05 -8.41 9.30
N LYS A 276 -8.32 -7.80 10.47
CA LYS A 276 -9.64 -7.25 10.77
C LYS A 276 -10.02 -6.06 9.90
N GLY A 277 -9.05 -5.25 9.48
CA GLY A 277 -9.27 -4.08 8.64
C GLY A 277 -8.96 -4.29 7.15
N ALA A 278 -8.58 -5.53 6.76
CA ALA A 278 -8.24 -5.91 5.39
C ALA A 278 -7.08 -5.10 4.78
N GLY A 279 -6.05 -4.74 5.57
CA GLY A 279 -4.87 -4.00 5.09
C GLY A 279 -3.56 -4.59 5.61
N GLY A 280 -2.72 -5.09 4.71
CA GLY A 280 -1.42 -5.72 5.03
C GLY A 280 -0.27 -4.72 5.23
N PRO A 281 0.98 -5.20 5.26
CA PRO A 281 2.15 -4.37 5.58
C PRO A 281 2.38 -3.23 4.58
N THR A 282 2.01 -3.39 3.31
CA THR A 282 2.05 -2.30 2.32
C THR A 282 1.05 -1.20 2.70
N CYS A 283 -0.18 -1.56 3.04
CA CYS A 283 -1.22 -0.60 3.43
C CYS A 283 -0.85 0.19 4.69
N LEU A 284 -0.21 -0.46 5.67
CA LEU A 284 0.25 0.15 6.93
C LEU A 284 1.42 1.12 6.75
N THR A 285 1.99 1.22 5.54
CA THR A 285 3.23 1.96 5.29
C THR A 285 3.13 2.83 4.04
N ARG A 286 3.75 4.03 4.07
CA ARG A 286 4.00 4.81 2.86
C ARG A 286 5.48 5.16 2.78
N PRO A 287 6.25 4.48 1.91
CA PRO A 287 7.63 4.89 1.65
C PRO A 287 7.68 6.32 1.11
N LEU A 288 8.46 7.17 1.79
CA LEU A 288 8.70 8.56 1.39
C LEU A 288 9.98 8.69 0.58
N ARG A 289 10.94 7.82 0.85
CA ARG A 289 12.19 7.74 0.10
C ARG A 289 12.66 6.29 0.02
N ARG A 290 12.98 5.89 -1.19
CA ARG A 290 13.78 4.71 -1.45
C ARG A 290 15.16 5.12 -1.98
N GLU A 291 16.13 4.21 -1.91
CA GLU A 291 17.49 4.45 -2.41
C GLU A 291 17.45 4.81 -3.90
N LYS A 292 18.31 5.72 -4.31
CA LYS A 292 18.55 6.02 -5.73
C LYS A 292 19.66 5.11 -6.26
N GLU A 293 19.65 4.84 -7.53
CA GLU A 293 20.80 4.26 -8.22
C GLU A 293 22.01 5.19 -8.15
#